data_52355c73ad7fdac179e22f64fbb2a461
#
_entry.id   52355c73ad7fdac179e22f64fbb2a461
#
_cell.length_a   1.000
_cell.length_b   1.000
_cell.length_c   1.000
_cell.angle_alpha   90.00
_cell.angle_beta   90.00
_cell.angle_gamma   90.00
#
_symmetry.space_group_name_H-M   'P 1'
#
loop_
_entity.id
_entity.type
_entity.pdbx_description
1 polymer ?
#
loop_
_entity_poly.entity_id
_entity_poly.type
_entity_poly.pdbx_seq_one_letter_code
_entity_poly.pdbx_strand_id
1 'polypeptide(L)'
;QYINKSILAGAIISFNHFTRFLLLCVNLLKSVLPNMLLYKLFAYIIMPKSNHKESRRIFIQEAKVIDSKVFKQWLNLTSDLKKYILHLRPINFNKYILFLSGKGDYLFSEDVREFASKNKMLSYCSIEGAGHVVNIDNPSIFNKRVIEYLK
;
A
#
# COMPACT_ATOMS: atom_id res chain seq x y z
N GLN A 1 13.32 5.96 -22.77
CA GLN A 1 12.35 4.86 -22.84
C GLN A 1 11.02 5.36 -22.27
N TYR A 2 9.95 5.31 -23.06
CA TYR A 2 8.70 5.95 -22.70
C TYR A 2 7.71 4.90 -22.19
N ILE A 3 7.38 4.98 -20.91
CA ILE A 3 6.30 4.18 -20.30
C ILE A 3 4.99 4.90 -20.60
N ASN A 4 4.11 4.31 -21.38
CA ASN A 4 2.81 4.88 -21.74
C ASN A 4 1.69 4.45 -20.78
N LYS A 5 1.79 3.26 -20.20
CA LYS A 5 0.84 2.70 -19.22
C LYS A 5 1.59 2.25 -17.98
N SER A 6 0.99 2.45 -16.82
CA SER A 6 1.52 1.98 -15.53
C SER A 6 0.41 1.34 -14.70
N ILE A 7 0.77 0.39 -13.85
CA ILE A 7 -0.15 -0.23 -12.89
C ILE A 7 0.44 -0.07 -11.51
N LEU A 8 -0.35 0.45 -10.59
CA LEU A 8 0.01 0.64 -9.19
C LEU A 8 -0.91 -0.24 -8.32
N ALA A 9 -0.35 -1.28 -7.73
CA ALA A 9 -1.05 -2.21 -6.87
C ALA A 9 -0.84 -1.85 -5.39
N GLY A 10 -1.91 -1.78 -4.60
CA GLY A 10 -1.84 -1.43 -3.18
C GLY A 10 -1.19 -0.06 -2.95
N ALA A 11 -1.48 0.92 -3.79
CA ALA A 11 -0.84 2.24 -3.72
C ALA A 11 -1.27 3.01 -2.46
N ILE A 12 -0.34 3.77 -1.89
CA ILE A 12 -0.59 4.72 -0.80
C ILE A 12 -0.38 6.13 -1.36
N ILE A 13 -1.44 6.90 -1.44
CA ILE A 13 -1.41 8.27 -1.98
C ILE A 13 -1.73 9.34 -0.93
N SER A 14 -2.17 8.92 0.23
CA SER A 14 -2.44 9.81 1.37
C SER A 14 -2.39 9.04 2.68
N PHE A 15 -2.27 9.79 3.76
CA PHE A 15 -2.42 9.28 5.12
C PHE A 15 -3.58 10.01 5.79
N ASN A 16 -4.66 9.31 6.04
CA ASN A 16 -5.78 9.83 6.83
C ASN A 16 -5.40 10.00 8.31
N HIS A 17 -6.30 10.53 9.12
CA HIS A 17 -6.04 10.78 10.55
C HIS A 17 -5.65 9.50 11.31
N PHE A 18 -6.30 8.39 11.00
CA PHE A 18 -6.05 7.11 11.65
C PHE A 18 -4.67 6.54 11.29
N THR A 19 -4.30 6.54 10.00
CA THR A 19 -2.97 6.10 9.57
C THR A 19 -1.85 6.98 10.11
N ARG A 20 -2.08 8.29 10.24
CA ARG A 20 -1.13 9.22 10.88
C ARG A 20 -0.94 8.90 12.37
N PHE A 21 -2.03 8.61 13.07
CA PHE A 21 -1.96 8.19 14.46
C PHE A 21 -1.19 6.88 14.61
N LEU A 22 -1.43 5.89 13.74
CA LEU A 22 -0.67 4.64 13.74
C LEU A 22 0.83 4.86 13.49
N LEU A 23 1.19 5.72 12.54
CA LEU A 23 2.59 6.07 12.27
C LEU A 23 3.24 6.76 13.47
N LEU A 24 2.51 7.63 14.17
CA LEU A 24 2.99 8.25 15.41
C LEU A 24 3.27 7.19 16.49
N CYS A 25 2.32 6.28 16.72
CA CYS A 25 2.49 5.18 17.67
C CYS A 25 3.71 4.32 17.33
N VAL A 26 3.89 3.94 16.07
CA VAL A 26 5.05 3.17 15.61
C VAL A 26 6.35 3.93 15.86
N ASN A 27 6.39 5.22 15.56
CA ASN A 27 7.58 6.06 15.82
C ASN A 27 7.95 6.15 17.29
N LEU A 28 6.98 6.23 18.18
CA LEU A 28 7.20 6.24 19.62
C LEU A 28 7.69 4.86 20.12
N LEU A 29 7.13 3.80 19.59
CA LEU A 29 7.37 2.44 20.05
C LEU A 29 8.61 1.79 19.45
N LYS A 30 9.13 2.29 18.31
CA LYS A 30 10.28 1.68 17.58
C LYS A 30 11.58 1.58 18.38
N SER A 31 11.71 2.38 19.42
CA SER A 31 12.90 2.36 20.30
C SER A 31 12.74 1.43 21.50
N VAL A 32 11.51 1.05 21.83
CA VAL A 32 11.18 0.25 23.02
C VAL A 32 10.83 -1.18 22.64
N LEU A 33 10.07 -1.36 21.55
CA LEU A 33 9.60 -2.67 21.14
C LEU A 33 10.58 -3.37 20.19
N PRO A 34 10.70 -4.72 20.29
CA PRO A 34 11.40 -5.51 19.30
C PRO A 34 10.82 -5.31 17.90
N ASN A 35 11.68 -5.18 16.89
CA ASN A 35 11.26 -4.93 15.50
C ASN A 35 10.23 -5.96 15.00
N MET A 36 10.44 -7.24 15.30
CA MET A 36 9.50 -8.30 14.89
C MET A 36 8.12 -8.16 15.50
N LEU A 37 8.01 -7.60 16.70
CA LEU A 37 6.71 -7.32 17.31
C LEU A 37 5.99 -6.18 16.58
N LEU A 38 6.72 -5.12 16.23
CA LEU A 38 6.19 -4.02 15.42
C LEU A 38 5.74 -4.50 14.05
N TYR A 39 6.52 -5.35 13.37
CA TYR A 39 6.13 -5.94 12.09
C TYR A 39 4.85 -6.76 12.19
N LYS A 40 4.72 -7.61 13.21
CA LYS A 40 3.51 -8.39 13.43
C LYS A 40 2.30 -7.49 13.68
N LEU A 41 2.43 -6.51 14.56
CA LEU A 41 1.35 -5.54 14.81
C LEU A 41 0.93 -4.83 13.52
N PHE A 42 1.88 -4.36 12.73
CA PHE A 42 1.63 -3.69 11.47
C PHE A 42 0.93 -4.61 10.45
N ALA A 43 1.39 -5.86 10.35
CA ALA A 43 0.77 -6.86 9.49
C ALA A 43 -0.70 -7.11 9.84
N TYR A 44 -1.04 -7.22 11.13
CA TYR A 44 -2.42 -7.42 11.58
C TYR A 44 -3.29 -6.18 11.41
N ILE A 45 -2.71 -4.98 11.51
CA ILE A 45 -3.44 -3.73 11.27
C ILE A 45 -3.76 -3.58 9.78
N ILE A 46 -2.78 -3.78 8.88
CA ILE A 46 -2.99 -3.61 7.45
C ILE A 46 -3.82 -4.76 6.84
N MET A 47 -3.67 -5.95 7.37
CA MET A 47 -4.28 -7.17 6.84
C MET A 47 -5.10 -7.90 7.93
N PRO A 48 -6.21 -7.33 8.45
CA PRO A 48 -6.91 -7.85 9.63
C PRO A 48 -7.75 -9.10 9.36
N LYS A 49 -8.24 -9.29 8.13
CA LYS A 49 -9.23 -10.32 7.81
C LYS A 49 -8.60 -11.71 7.67
N SER A 50 -9.43 -12.76 7.81
CA SER A 50 -9.01 -14.17 7.68
C SER A 50 -8.48 -14.50 6.28
N ASN A 51 -9.07 -13.95 5.23
CA ASN A 51 -8.64 -14.13 3.85
C ASN A 51 -7.28 -13.45 3.53
N HIS A 52 -6.75 -12.60 4.42
CA HIS A 52 -5.40 -12.02 4.30
C HIS A 52 -4.32 -12.86 5.02
N LYS A 53 -4.63 -14.09 5.42
CA LYS A 53 -3.72 -14.94 6.21
C LYS A 53 -2.40 -15.19 5.48
N GLU A 54 -2.46 -15.46 4.19
CA GLU A 54 -1.27 -15.76 3.38
C GLU A 54 -0.40 -14.51 3.20
N SER A 55 -0.98 -13.39 2.87
CA SER A 55 -0.26 -12.11 2.75
C SER A 55 0.43 -11.73 4.06
N ARG A 56 -0.26 -11.88 5.20
CA ARG A 56 0.35 -11.66 6.53
C ARG A 56 1.50 -12.61 6.79
N ARG A 57 1.32 -13.89 6.45
CA ARG A 57 2.37 -14.90 6.65
C ARG A 57 3.62 -14.54 5.88
N ILE A 58 3.49 -14.25 4.60
CA ILE A 58 4.59 -13.85 3.73
C ILE A 58 5.25 -12.58 4.26
N PHE A 59 4.46 -11.54 4.54
CA PHE A 59 4.97 -10.27 5.07
C PHE A 59 5.80 -10.44 6.35
N ILE A 60 5.31 -11.24 7.31
CA ILE A 60 6.01 -11.52 8.57
C ILE A 60 7.25 -12.38 8.32
N GLN A 61 7.20 -13.31 7.37
CA GLN A 61 8.34 -14.17 7.04
C GLN A 61 9.48 -13.36 6.40
N GLU A 62 9.18 -12.50 5.43
CA GLU A 62 10.15 -11.61 4.81
C GLU A 62 10.76 -10.62 5.81
N ALA A 63 9.98 -10.17 6.78
CA ALA A 63 10.47 -9.28 7.83
C ALA A 63 11.57 -9.90 8.70
N LYS A 64 11.67 -11.23 8.81
CA LYS A 64 12.68 -11.91 9.62
C LYS A 64 14.11 -11.73 9.08
N VAL A 65 14.26 -11.53 7.77
CA VAL A 65 15.56 -11.37 7.12
C VAL A 65 16.00 -9.91 7.03
N ILE A 66 15.12 -8.97 7.43
CA ILE A 66 15.43 -7.54 7.39
C ILE A 66 16.23 -7.15 8.64
N ASP A 67 17.39 -6.55 8.42
CA ASP A 67 18.21 -5.99 9.49
C ASP A 67 17.47 -4.89 10.27
N SER A 68 17.68 -4.86 11.60
CA SER A 68 17.04 -3.90 12.49
C SER A 68 17.35 -2.44 12.16
N LYS A 69 18.55 -2.14 11.69
CA LYS A 69 18.95 -0.79 11.29
C LYS A 69 18.21 -0.37 10.03
N VAL A 70 18.11 -1.27 9.05
CA VAL A 70 17.38 -1.04 7.81
C VAL A 70 15.89 -0.82 8.11
N PHE A 71 15.30 -1.62 8.98
CA PHE A 71 13.90 -1.42 9.40
C PHE A 71 13.66 -0.03 10.01
N LYS A 72 14.51 0.40 10.92
CA LYS A 72 14.41 1.74 11.54
C LYS A 72 14.58 2.88 10.52
N GLN A 73 15.46 2.71 9.54
CA GLN A 73 15.60 3.65 8.43
C GLN A 73 14.33 3.76 7.61
N TRP A 74 13.70 2.63 7.25
CA TRP A 74 12.41 2.62 6.56
C TRP A 74 11.30 3.31 7.35
N LEU A 75 11.22 3.08 8.66
CA LEU A 75 10.24 3.79 9.51
C LEU A 75 10.47 5.30 9.53
N ASN A 76 11.72 5.76 9.52
CA ASN A 76 12.01 7.18 9.43
C ASN A 76 11.57 7.77 8.08
N LEU A 77 11.84 7.06 6.98
CA LEU A 77 11.40 7.45 5.63
C LEU A 77 9.88 7.55 5.53
N THR A 78 9.11 6.66 6.18
CA THR A 78 7.64 6.75 6.16
C THR A 78 7.12 8.04 6.81
N SER A 79 7.82 8.60 7.79
CA SER A 79 7.49 9.91 8.38
C SER A 79 7.67 11.06 7.39
N ASP A 80 8.65 10.95 6.49
CA ASP A 80 8.92 11.97 5.46
C ASP A 80 8.05 11.79 4.20
N LEU A 81 7.53 10.58 3.94
CA LEU A 81 6.66 10.28 2.80
C LEU A 81 5.48 11.24 2.68
N LYS A 82 4.93 11.72 3.80
CA LYS A 82 3.86 12.72 3.81
C LYS A 82 4.23 13.98 3.03
N LYS A 83 5.46 14.45 3.16
CA LYS A 83 5.94 15.65 2.43
C LYS A 83 5.95 15.37 0.93
N TYR A 84 6.48 14.23 0.52
CA TYR A 84 6.56 13.83 -0.90
C TYR A 84 5.19 13.59 -1.51
N ILE A 85 4.29 12.91 -0.82
CA ILE A 85 2.92 12.65 -1.29
C ILE A 85 2.16 13.95 -1.53
N LEU A 86 2.31 14.97 -0.67
CA LEU A 86 1.69 16.28 -0.87
C LEU A 86 2.16 16.97 -2.14
N HIS A 87 3.42 16.78 -2.52
CA HIS A 87 3.98 17.33 -3.77
C HIS A 87 3.49 16.59 -5.03
N LEU A 88 3.06 15.35 -4.91
CA LEU A 88 2.53 14.58 -6.04
C LEU A 88 1.07 14.95 -6.41
N ARG A 89 0.32 15.57 -5.51
CA ARG A 89 -1.10 15.91 -5.74
C ARG A 89 -1.38 16.85 -6.91
N PRO A 90 -0.56 17.88 -7.19
CA PRO A 90 -0.81 18.81 -8.30
C PRO A 90 -0.26 18.34 -9.65
N ILE A 91 0.33 17.14 -9.73
CA ILE A 91 0.94 16.67 -10.99
C ILE A 91 -0.14 16.32 -12.00
N ASN A 92 -0.09 16.99 -13.16
CA ASN A 92 -0.85 16.60 -14.32
C ASN A 92 -0.24 15.33 -14.92
N PHE A 93 -0.91 14.20 -14.70
CA PHE A 93 -0.52 12.94 -15.30
C PHE A 93 -0.79 12.98 -16.80
N ASN A 94 0.24 12.79 -17.59
CA ASN A 94 0.18 12.67 -19.06
C ASN A 94 0.29 11.21 -19.52
N LYS A 95 0.13 10.25 -18.62
CA LYS A 95 0.24 8.80 -18.85
C LYS A 95 -0.92 8.09 -18.20
N TYR A 96 -1.33 6.98 -18.80
CA TYR A 96 -2.39 6.15 -18.27
C TYR A 96 -1.89 5.35 -17.07
N ILE A 97 -2.59 5.46 -15.94
CA ILE A 97 -2.27 4.73 -14.71
C ILE A 97 -3.51 3.99 -14.23
N LEU A 98 -3.37 2.69 -14.04
CA LEU A 98 -4.38 1.87 -13.38
C LEU A 98 -3.98 1.63 -11.92
N PHE A 99 -4.84 2.02 -11.00
CA PHE A 99 -4.74 1.66 -9.60
C PHE A 99 -5.54 0.38 -9.35
N LEU A 100 -4.85 -0.65 -8.82
CA LEU A 100 -5.47 -1.90 -8.37
C LEU A 100 -5.44 -1.95 -6.85
N SER A 101 -6.60 -1.92 -6.21
CA SER A 101 -6.73 -2.01 -4.75
C SER A 101 -7.64 -3.16 -4.37
N GLY A 102 -7.36 -3.79 -3.25
CA GLY A 102 -8.30 -4.76 -2.68
C GLY A 102 -9.49 -4.05 -2.03
N LYS A 103 -10.69 -4.58 -2.20
CA LYS A 103 -11.90 -4.05 -1.53
C LYS A 103 -11.81 -4.11 0.00
N GLY A 104 -10.97 -4.99 0.51
CA GLY A 104 -10.68 -5.12 1.94
C GLY A 104 -9.58 -4.19 2.46
N ASP A 105 -8.94 -3.41 1.61
CA ASP A 105 -7.93 -2.41 2.01
C ASP A 105 -8.62 -1.15 2.54
N TYR A 106 -9.04 -1.21 3.79
CA TYR A 106 -9.81 -0.15 4.47
C TYR A 106 -8.98 1.09 4.81
N LEU A 107 -7.65 1.01 4.75
CA LEU A 107 -6.77 2.11 5.10
C LEU A 107 -6.52 3.08 3.93
N PHE A 108 -6.44 2.56 2.70
CA PHE A 108 -5.91 3.32 1.58
C PHE A 108 -6.80 3.33 0.34
N SER A 109 -7.68 2.31 0.15
CA SER A 109 -8.40 2.12 -1.11
C SER A 109 -9.35 3.28 -1.45
N GLU A 110 -9.99 3.89 -0.45
CA GLU A 110 -10.91 5.00 -0.66
C GLU A 110 -10.19 6.25 -1.14
N ASP A 111 -9.07 6.60 -0.51
CA ASP A 111 -8.26 7.76 -0.91
C ASP A 111 -7.73 7.60 -2.35
N VAL A 112 -7.33 6.37 -2.72
CA VAL A 112 -6.88 6.04 -4.08
C VAL A 112 -8.02 6.19 -5.08
N ARG A 113 -9.22 5.72 -4.75
CA ARG A 113 -10.42 5.83 -5.58
C ARG A 113 -10.77 7.30 -5.84
N GLU A 114 -10.81 8.10 -4.79
CA GLU A 114 -11.08 9.53 -4.89
C GLU A 114 -10.01 10.26 -5.72
N PHE A 115 -8.75 9.91 -5.52
CA PHE A 115 -7.65 10.50 -6.30
C PHE A 115 -7.76 10.15 -7.78
N ALA A 116 -8.01 8.90 -8.11
CA ALA A 116 -8.14 8.45 -9.50
C ALA A 116 -9.33 9.12 -10.22
N SER A 117 -10.42 9.41 -9.51
CA SER A 117 -11.60 10.06 -10.10
C SER A 117 -11.35 11.51 -10.56
N LYS A 118 -10.27 12.14 -10.12
CA LYS A 118 -9.95 13.54 -10.41
C LYS A 118 -9.20 13.77 -11.73
N ASN A 119 -8.76 12.70 -12.40
CA ASN A 119 -8.00 12.82 -13.64
C ASN A 119 -8.37 11.70 -14.62
N LYS A 120 -8.70 12.07 -15.85
CA LYS A 120 -9.11 11.14 -16.93
C LYS A 120 -8.04 10.12 -17.34
N MET A 121 -6.78 10.39 -17.04
CA MET A 121 -5.66 9.46 -17.30
C MET A 121 -5.52 8.39 -16.22
N LEU A 122 -6.23 8.53 -15.11
CA LEU A 122 -6.20 7.61 -14.00
C LEU A 122 -7.44 6.71 -14.00
N SER A 123 -7.24 5.43 -13.75
CA SER A 123 -8.31 4.45 -13.62
C SER A 123 -8.17 3.73 -12.28
N TYR A 124 -9.29 3.33 -11.70
CA TYR A 124 -9.34 2.60 -10.45
C TYR A 124 -10.11 1.28 -10.65
N CYS A 125 -9.55 0.19 -10.14
CA CYS A 125 -10.22 -1.10 -10.11
C CYS A 125 -10.09 -1.72 -8.72
N SER A 126 -11.22 -2.06 -8.12
CA SER A 126 -11.31 -2.75 -6.84
C SER A 126 -11.40 -4.26 -7.06
N ILE A 127 -10.61 -5.04 -6.32
CA ILE A 127 -10.61 -6.51 -6.39
C ILE A 127 -11.27 -7.08 -5.14
N GLU A 128 -12.36 -7.81 -5.37
CA GLU A 128 -13.08 -8.52 -4.31
C GLU A 128 -12.20 -9.59 -3.66
N GLY A 129 -12.40 -9.80 -2.36
CA GLY A 129 -11.66 -10.82 -1.62
C GLY A 129 -10.19 -10.51 -1.36
N ALA A 130 -9.70 -9.33 -1.76
CA ALA A 130 -8.33 -8.89 -1.52
C ALA A 130 -8.27 -7.72 -0.53
N GLY A 131 -7.14 -7.63 0.19
CA GLY A 131 -6.76 -6.50 1.03
C GLY A 131 -5.65 -5.67 0.40
N HIS A 132 -4.74 -5.17 1.24
CA HIS A 132 -3.66 -4.29 0.79
C HIS A 132 -2.69 -4.97 -0.18
N VAL A 133 -2.39 -6.25 0.02
CA VAL A 133 -1.47 -7.03 -0.84
C VAL A 133 -2.26 -7.78 -1.91
N VAL A 134 -2.89 -7.02 -2.78
CA VAL A 134 -3.90 -7.47 -3.73
C VAL A 134 -3.45 -8.60 -4.68
N ASN A 135 -2.18 -8.60 -5.06
CA ASN A 135 -1.58 -9.61 -5.94
C ASN A 135 -1.36 -10.97 -5.26
N ILE A 136 -1.28 -10.99 -3.93
CA ILE A 136 -1.17 -12.23 -3.15
C ILE A 136 -2.56 -12.71 -2.71
N ASP A 137 -3.41 -11.78 -2.26
CA ASP A 137 -4.73 -12.11 -1.74
C ASP A 137 -5.66 -12.68 -2.83
N ASN A 138 -5.58 -12.17 -4.06
CA ASN A 138 -6.36 -12.65 -5.20
C ASN A 138 -5.57 -12.59 -6.52
N PRO A 139 -4.57 -13.47 -6.71
CA PRO A 139 -3.68 -13.47 -7.87
C PRO A 139 -4.41 -13.69 -9.20
N SER A 140 -5.47 -14.50 -9.20
CA SER A 140 -6.23 -14.80 -10.42
C SER A 140 -6.88 -13.54 -11.01
N ILE A 141 -7.65 -12.83 -10.19
CA ILE A 141 -8.31 -11.59 -10.64
C ILE A 141 -7.30 -10.49 -10.89
N PHE A 142 -6.26 -10.37 -10.02
CA PHE A 142 -5.18 -9.41 -10.22
C PHE A 142 -4.52 -9.58 -11.59
N ASN A 143 -4.04 -10.78 -11.92
CA ASN A 143 -3.38 -11.07 -13.20
C ASN A 143 -4.30 -10.80 -14.39
N LYS A 144 -5.58 -11.20 -14.28
CA LYS A 144 -6.58 -10.92 -15.33
C LYS A 144 -6.68 -9.42 -15.61
N ARG A 145 -6.82 -8.58 -14.58
CA ARG A 145 -6.94 -7.12 -14.71
C ARG A 145 -5.67 -6.48 -15.28
N VAL A 146 -4.50 -6.98 -14.85
CA VAL A 146 -3.20 -6.52 -15.39
C VAL A 146 -3.11 -6.80 -16.90
N ILE A 147 -3.42 -8.03 -17.33
CA ILE A 147 -3.36 -8.43 -18.74
C ILE A 147 -4.38 -7.65 -19.58
N GLU A 148 -5.61 -7.49 -19.10
CA GLU A 148 -6.65 -6.72 -19.79
C GLU A 148 -6.24 -5.26 -20.01
N TYR A 149 -5.58 -4.64 -19.04
CA TYR A 149 -5.16 -3.25 -19.11
C TYR A 149 -3.95 -3.02 -20.03
N LEU A 150 -3.04 -3.99 -20.10
CA LEU A 150 -1.81 -3.87 -20.92
C LEU A 150 -2.04 -4.13 -22.41
N LYS A 151 -3.07 -4.86 -22.77
CA LYS A 151 -3.54 -5.03 -24.16
C LYS A 151 -4.10 -3.71 -24.70
#